data_eae6b77c9cbfe123b3caabb7757d0789
#
_entry.id   eae6b77c9cbfe123b3caabb7757d0789
#
_cell.length_a   1.000
_cell.length_b   1.000
_cell.length_c   1.000
_cell.angle_alpha   90.00
_cell.angle_beta   90.00
_cell.angle_gamma   90.00
#
_symmetry.space_group_name_H-M   'P 1'
#
loop_
_entity.id
_entity.type
_entity.pdbx_description
1 polymer ?
#
loop_
_entity_poly.entity_id
_entity_poly.type
_entity_poly.pdbx_seq_one_letter_code
_entity_poly.pdbx_strand_id
1 'polypeptide(L)'
;MFTNDLTPRAKYPKGAAAYKKTLVKYGASIGANATVVCGNTIGEWAMIGSGAVVTRDVKAHALMLGVPARQAGWVCECGSVLGEELVCKDCSRAYRENENGLEEIKN
;
A
#
# COMPACT_ATOMS: atom_id res chain seq x y z
N MET A 1 -4.13 -2.70 -11.09
CA MET A 1 -3.25 -2.43 -12.25
C MET A 1 -1.97 -1.73 -11.80
N PHE A 2 -0.86 -2.13 -12.35
CA PHE A 2 0.43 -1.49 -12.10
C PHE A 2 0.87 -0.77 -13.37
N THR A 3 1.40 0.44 -13.22
CA THR A 3 2.02 1.14 -14.33
C THR A 3 3.54 1.07 -14.18
N ASN A 4 4.27 1.12 -15.27
CA ASN A 4 5.74 1.06 -15.26
C ASN A 4 6.41 2.25 -15.92
N ASP A 5 5.64 3.19 -16.40
CA ASP A 5 6.16 4.39 -17.05
C ASP A 5 5.34 5.60 -16.61
N LEU A 6 6.03 6.63 -16.08
CA LEU A 6 5.38 7.86 -15.61
C LEU A 6 4.83 8.73 -16.75
N THR A 7 5.41 8.60 -17.95
CA THR A 7 5.01 9.39 -19.12
C THR A 7 4.89 8.49 -20.36
N PRO A 8 3.93 7.54 -20.37
CA PRO A 8 3.82 6.59 -21.49
C PRO A 8 3.38 7.27 -22.77
N ARG A 9 4.10 6.98 -23.86
CA ARG A 9 3.81 7.50 -25.19
C ARG A 9 4.16 6.43 -26.23
N ALA A 10 3.14 5.81 -26.80
CA ALA A 10 3.35 4.72 -27.77
C ALA A 10 4.18 5.15 -28.98
N LYS A 11 4.03 6.40 -29.44
CA LYS A 11 4.78 6.93 -30.58
C LYS A 11 6.26 7.17 -30.26
N TYR A 12 6.59 7.34 -28.98
CA TYR A 12 7.96 7.60 -28.53
C TYR A 12 8.35 6.58 -27.45
N PRO A 13 8.63 5.34 -27.88
CA PRO A 13 8.98 4.28 -26.92
C PRO A 13 10.26 4.62 -26.16
N LYS A 14 10.30 4.23 -24.89
CA LYS A 14 11.43 4.50 -24.01
C LYS A 14 12.19 3.21 -23.72
N GLY A 15 13.48 3.35 -23.44
CA GLY A 15 14.29 2.24 -22.98
C GLY A 15 13.99 1.86 -21.53
N ALA A 16 14.52 0.72 -21.08
CA ALA A 16 14.27 0.20 -19.76
C ALA A 16 14.67 1.18 -18.63
N ALA A 17 15.66 2.04 -18.86
CA ALA A 17 16.10 3.02 -17.86
C ALA A 17 15.05 4.07 -17.53
N ALA A 18 14.06 4.28 -18.41
CA ALA A 18 12.99 5.25 -18.19
C ALA A 18 11.84 4.67 -17.34
N TYR A 19 11.81 3.36 -17.13
CA TYR A 19 10.77 2.72 -16.35
C TYR A 19 11.12 2.71 -14.86
N LYS A 20 10.12 2.91 -14.04
CA LYS A 20 10.27 2.86 -12.58
C LYS A 20 9.74 1.55 -12.04
N LYS A 21 10.45 0.99 -11.09
CA LYS A 21 10.04 -0.27 -10.46
C LYS A 21 9.01 0.00 -9.38
N THR A 22 8.07 -0.93 -9.23
CA THR A 22 7.12 -0.94 -8.13
C THR A 22 7.49 -2.09 -7.20
N LEU A 23 7.61 -1.81 -5.92
CA LEU A 23 7.92 -2.81 -4.92
C LEU A 23 6.69 -3.07 -4.06
N VAL A 24 6.21 -4.31 -4.03
CA VAL A 24 5.12 -4.72 -3.17
C VAL A 24 5.70 -5.65 -2.12
N LYS A 25 5.66 -5.22 -0.88
CA LYS A 25 6.25 -5.99 0.21
C LYS A 25 5.32 -7.10 0.69
N TYR A 26 5.85 -7.98 1.53
CA TYR A 26 5.18 -9.18 1.99
C TYR A 26 3.82 -8.88 2.63
N GLY A 27 2.84 -9.69 2.28
CA GLY A 27 1.52 -9.65 2.92
C GLY A 27 0.60 -8.52 2.46
N ALA A 28 1.06 -7.62 1.58
CA ALA A 28 0.21 -6.54 1.09
C ALA A 28 -0.94 -7.08 0.25
N SER A 29 -2.13 -6.47 0.40
CA SER A 29 -3.33 -6.83 -0.35
C SER A 29 -3.71 -5.70 -1.28
N ILE A 30 -4.01 -6.02 -2.54
CA ILE A 30 -4.39 -5.02 -3.53
C ILE A 30 -5.76 -5.39 -4.08
N GLY A 31 -6.74 -4.52 -3.86
CA GLY A 31 -8.11 -4.75 -4.27
C GLY A 31 -8.32 -4.72 -5.78
N ALA A 32 -9.47 -5.22 -6.21
CA ALA A 32 -9.82 -5.29 -7.63
C ALA A 32 -9.85 -3.90 -8.25
N ASN A 33 -9.34 -3.79 -9.48
CA ASN A 33 -9.31 -2.54 -10.24
C ASN A 33 -8.51 -1.41 -9.59
N ALA A 34 -7.71 -1.70 -8.56
CA ALA A 34 -6.79 -0.72 -8.00
C ALA A 34 -5.64 -0.49 -8.99
N THR A 35 -5.12 0.73 -9.02
CA THR A 35 -3.98 1.09 -9.87
C THR A 35 -2.84 1.59 -8.99
N VAL A 36 -1.64 1.07 -9.21
CA VAL A 36 -0.43 1.51 -8.51
C VAL A 36 0.49 2.17 -9.52
N VAL A 37 0.70 3.47 -9.35
CA VAL A 37 1.60 4.22 -10.23
C VAL A 37 3.04 3.79 -9.96
N CYS A 38 3.81 3.59 -11.02
CA CYS A 38 5.17 3.07 -10.91
C CYS A 38 6.09 3.95 -10.06
N GLY A 39 7.12 3.33 -9.49
CA GLY A 39 8.08 4.02 -8.65
C GLY A 39 7.69 4.09 -7.18
N ASN A 40 6.55 3.51 -6.80
CA ASN A 40 6.07 3.52 -5.42
C ASN A 40 6.30 2.18 -4.74
N THR A 41 6.43 2.22 -3.40
CA THR A 41 6.57 1.03 -2.57
C THR A 41 5.31 0.83 -1.75
N ILE A 42 4.76 -0.37 -1.81
CA ILE A 42 3.62 -0.76 -0.97
C ILE A 42 4.18 -1.50 0.24
N GLY A 43 3.99 -0.94 1.42
CA GLY A 43 4.55 -1.49 2.65
C GLY A 43 3.95 -2.83 3.05
N GLU A 44 4.63 -3.52 3.96
CA GLU A 44 4.20 -4.83 4.44
C GLU A 44 2.79 -4.76 5.03
N TRP A 45 1.97 -5.76 4.70
CA TRP A 45 0.60 -5.90 5.22
C TRP A 45 -0.32 -4.73 4.92
N ALA A 46 0.06 -3.81 4.02
CA ALA A 46 -0.81 -2.72 3.60
C ALA A 46 -2.02 -3.26 2.83
N MET A 47 -3.13 -2.55 2.89
CA MET A 47 -4.33 -2.91 2.16
C MET A 47 -4.74 -1.76 1.24
N ILE A 48 -4.81 -2.04 -0.05
CA ILE A 48 -5.24 -1.08 -1.06
C ILE A 48 -6.68 -1.42 -1.45
N GLY A 49 -7.60 -0.51 -1.20
CA GLY A 49 -9.00 -0.75 -1.50
C GLY A 49 -9.30 -0.84 -2.99
N SER A 50 -10.42 -1.48 -3.33
CA SER A 50 -10.85 -1.65 -4.72
C SER A 50 -11.00 -0.30 -5.41
N GLY A 51 -10.49 -0.18 -6.62
CA GLY A 51 -10.58 1.04 -7.41
C GLY A 51 -9.68 2.19 -6.98
N ALA A 52 -8.90 2.03 -5.91
CA ALA A 52 -7.98 3.08 -5.45
C ALA A 52 -6.85 3.30 -6.45
N VAL A 53 -6.36 4.54 -6.53
CA VAL A 53 -5.21 4.90 -7.37
C VAL A 53 -4.07 5.37 -6.48
N VAL A 54 -3.04 4.53 -6.32
CA VAL A 54 -1.90 4.80 -5.46
C VAL A 54 -0.86 5.62 -6.22
N THR A 55 -0.61 6.83 -5.75
CA THR A 55 0.31 7.78 -6.38
C THR A 55 1.56 8.07 -5.53
N ARG A 56 1.65 7.51 -4.34
CA ARG A 56 2.75 7.70 -3.39
C ARG A 56 3.07 6.38 -2.70
N ASP A 57 4.21 6.34 -2.01
CA ASP A 57 4.55 5.19 -1.19
C ASP A 57 3.49 4.97 -0.12
N VAL A 58 3.25 3.71 0.20
CA VAL A 58 2.27 3.29 1.20
C VAL A 58 2.99 2.68 2.38
N LYS A 59 2.70 3.18 3.57
CA LYS A 59 3.31 2.69 4.81
C LYS A 59 2.84 1.28 5.15
N ALA A 60 3.65 0.57 5.92
CA ALA A 60 3.28 -0.76 6.40
C ALA A 60 1.97 -0.72 7.17
N HIS A 61 1.09 -1.68 6.92
CA HIS A 61 -0.25 -1.79 7.54
C HIS A 61 -1.22 -0.65 7.21
N ALA A 62 -0.90 0.24 6.26
CA ALA A 62 -1.81 1.33 5.92
C ALA A 62 -3.00 0.83 5.09
N LEU A 63 -4.17 1.37 5.39
CA LEU A 63 -5.37 1.16 4.59
C LEU A 63 -5.54 2.36 3.66
N MET A 64 -5.46 2.12 2.35
CA MET A 64 -5.52 3.17 1.34
C MET A 64 -6.80 3.08 0.54
N LEU A 65 -7.51 4.19 0.42
CA LEU A 65 -8.79 4.26 -0.30
C LEU A 65 -8.83 5.50 -1.20
N GLY A 66 -9.55 5.40 -2.29
CA GLY A 66 -9.92 6.55 -3.13
C GLY A 66 -8.99 6.85 -4.31
N VAL A 67 -9.31 7.95 -5.00
CA VAL A 67 -8.59 8.43 -6.19
C VAL A 67 -8.37 9.94 -6.04
N PRO A 68 -7.13 10.43 -5.80
CA PRO A 68 -5.95 9.64 -5.46
C PRO A 68 -6.12 8.95 -4.11
N ALA A 69 -5.44 7.83 -3.92
CA ALA A 69 -5.57 7.07 -2.68
C ALA A 69 -5.07 7.88 -1.48
N ARG A 70 -5.83 7.84 -0.41
CA ARG A 70 -5.49 8.48 0.87
C ARG A 70 -5.53 7.42 1.96
N GLN A 71 -4.71 7.60 2.98
CA GLN A 71 -4.72 6.69 4.11
C GLN A 71 -5.98 6.91 4.94
N ALA A 72 -6.81 5.86 5.02
CA ALA A 72 -8.05 5.89 5.79
C ALA A 72 -7.89 5.30 7.19
N GLY A 73 -6.80 4.58 7.43
CA GLY A 73 -6.56 3.95 8.72
C GLY A 73 -5.45 2.92 8.63
N TRP A 74 -5.48 1.97 9.55
CA TRP A 74 -4.51 0.90 9.65
C TRP A 74 -5.21 -0.46 9.64
N VAL A 75 -4.51 -1.49 9.17
CA VAL A 75 -5.04 -2.85 9.16
C VAL A 75 -4.10 -3.82 9.87
N CYS A 76 -4.68 -4.82 10.51
CA CYS A 76 -3.95 -5.91 11.12
C CYS A 76 -3.44 -6.88 10.05
N GLU A 77 -2.44 -7.65 10.40
CA GLU A 77 -1.94 -8.74 9.56
C GLU A 77 -3.04 -9.73 9.17
N CYS A 78 -4.06 -9.91 10.02
CA CYS A 78 -5.19 -10.77 9.71
C CYS A 78 -6.22 -10.15 8.75
N GLY A 79 -6.06 -8.86 8.40
CA GLY A 79 -6.93 -8.15 7.48
C GLY A 79 -8.00 -7.27 8.14
N SER A 80 -8.13 -7.31 9.45
CA SER A 80 -9.12 -6.49 10.16
C SER A 80 -8.65 -5.04 10.28
N VAL A 81 -9.59 -4.10 10.15
CA VAL A 81 -9.29 -2.68 10.33
C VAL A 81 -9.07 -2.39 11.81
N LEU A 82 -7.97 -1.71 12.13
CA LEU A 82 -7.62 -1.36 13.50
C LEU A 82 -8.29 -0.06 13.92
N GLY A 83 -8.68 0.02 15.20
CA GLY A 83 -9.16 1.25 15.79
C GLY A 83 -8.00 2.14 16.27
N GLU A 84 -8.32 3.23 16.97
CA GLU A 84 -7.33 4.16 17.50
C GLU A 84 -6.36 3.52 18.48
N GLU A 85 -6.78 2.46 19.14
CA GLU A 85 -5.97 1.74 20.11
C GLU A 85 -4.86 0.90 19.48
N LEU A 86 -4.93 0.67 18.18
CA LEU A 86 -3.99 -0.16 17.44
C LEU A 86 -3.89 -1.60 17.97
N VAL A 87 -5.01 -2.10 18.49
CA VAL A 87 -5.13 -3.48 18.94
C VAL A 87 -6.23 -4.16 18.13
N CYS A 88 -5.90 -5.29 17.53
CA CYS A 88 -6.88 -6.02 16.72
C CYS A 88 -7.88 -6.75 17.63
N LYS A 89 -9.16 -6.52 17.40
CA LYS A 89 -10.23 -7.17 18.15
C LYS A 89 -10.40 -8.65 17.80
N ASP A 90 -9.98 -9.03 16.60
CA ASP A 90 -10.17 -10.39 16.10
C ASP A 90 -9.04 -11.34 16.48
N CYS A 91 -7.80 -10.87 16.50
CA CYS A 91 -6.64 -11.71 16.76
C CYS A 91 -5.77 -11.23 17.93
N SER A 92 -6.14 -10.12 18.54
CA SER A 92 -5.48 -9.55 19.73
C SER A 92 -4.05 -9.04 19.51
N ARG A 93 -3.58 -8.95 18.26
CA ARG A 93 -2.28 -8.36 17.98
C ARG A 93 -2.30 -6.86 18.30
N ALA A 94 -1.24 -6.40 18.95
CA ALA A 94 -1.09 -4.98 19.27
C ALA A 94 0.02 -4.39 18.40
N TYR A 95 -0.14 -3.13 18.02
CA TYR A 95 0.79 -2.44 17.13
C TYR A 95 1.19 -1.09 17.70
N ARG A 96 2.31 -0.57 17.20
CA ARG A 96 2.72 0.81 17.47
C ARG A 96 3.12 1.46 16.14
N GLU A 97 2.91 2.77 16.06
CA GLU A 97 3.26 3.53 14.88
C GLU A 97 4.73 3.93 14.92
N ASN A 98 5.40 3.85 13.76
CA ASN A 98 6.75 4.31 13.57
C ASN A 98 6.88 5.03 12.22
N GLU A 99 8.09 5.43 11.84
CA GLU A 99 8.32 6.17 10.59
C GLU A 99 7.89 5.41 9.34
N ASN A 100 7.93 4.08 9.37
CA ASN A 100 7.63 3.21 8.24
C ASN A 100 6.19 2.70 8.22
N GLY A 101 5.40 3.06 9.21
CA GLY A 101 4.02 2.62 9.37
C GLY A 101 3.77 2.02 10.74
N LEU A 102 3.14 0.84 10.77
CA LEU A 102 2.94 0.12 12.02
C LEU A 102 3.93 -1.03 12.15
N GLU A 103 4.28 -1.38 13.38
CA GLU A 103 4.98 -2.61 13.68
C GLU A 103 4.28 -3.31 14.83
N GLU A 104 4.24 -4.64 14.76
CA GLU A 104 3.62 -5.44 15.81
C GLU A 104 4.46 -5.39 17.10
N ILE A 105 3.78 -5.19 18.22
CA ILE A 105 4.42 -5.23 19.53
C ILE A 105 4.51 -6.71 19.95
N LYS A 106 5.72 -7.22 20.03
CA LYS A 106 5.97 -8.61 20.43
C LYS A 106 6.57 -8.64 21.83
N ASN A 107 6.05 -9.51 22.65
CA ASN A 107 6.54 -9.70 24.01
C ASN A 107 7.48 -10.90 24.07
#